data_6882edc289f8fd41bc48ec3fe4780baf
#
_entry.id   6882edc289f8fd41bc48ec3fe4780baf
#
_cell.length_a   1.000
_cell.length_b   1.000
_cell.length_c   1.000
_cell.angle_alpha   90.00
_cell.angle_beta   90.00
_cell.angle_gamma   90.00
#
_symmetry.space_group_name_H-M   'P 1'
#
loop_
_entity.id
_entity.type
_entity.pdbx_description
1 polymer ?
#
loop_
_entity_poly.entity_id
_entity_poly.type
_entity_poly.pdbx_seq_one_letter_code
_entity_poly.pdbx_strand_id
1 'polypeptide(L)'
;MDFLTLLNAAPLLMGLVKAALPQAVATTMAVGQWVASVPPCRDFAFEATSYLVCEVDPKLYSIELFWKDRAGKPFQSLHNLDNAQRAAGRTMLFAINAGMYHPDLRPVGLYVERGQEMAGVKTGSGSGNFSLQPNGIFYISQGKAAVRATRDFVRKRPSTDYATQSGPMLVIDGQLHPKFQSDGTSRKSRDGVGVRKDGVAVFAISNGTVNFHAFARLFRDALGCDNALFLDGTISSLFAPAIGRNDDYWNLGPMIGVFRKRG
;
A
#
# COMPACT_ATOMS: atom_id res chain seq x y z
N MET A 1 -18.84 -92.34 -15.11
CA MET A 1 -20.26 -92.09 -15.31
C MET A 1 -20.38 -90.57 -15.44
N ASP A 2 -20.30 -90.09 -16.65
CA ASP A 2 -21.33 -89.64 -17.58
C ASP A 2 -22.31 -88.64 -16.94
N PHE A 3 -22.32 -87.41 -17.39
CA PHE A 3 -23.23 -86.95 -18.46
C PHE A 3 -22.87 -85.52 -18.90
N LEU A 4 -22.71 -85.41 -20.21
CA LEU A 4 -22.77 -84.15 -20.97
C LEU A 4 -24.18 -83.53 -20.85
N THR A 5 -24.24 -82.21 -20.89
CA THR A 5 -25.27 -81.55 -21.74
C THR A 5 -24.77 -80.10 -22.11
N LEU A 6 -24.81 -79.93 -23.43
CA LEU A 6 -24.68 -78.66 -24.15
C LEU A 6 -25.83 -77.72 -23.85
N LEU A 7 -25.54 -76.40 -23.77
CA LEU A 7 -26.56 -75.40 -24.13
C LEU A 7 -25.89 -74.09 -24.61
N ASN A 8 -26.11 -73.86 -25.82
CA ASN A 8 -26.16 -72.63 -26.65
C ASN A 8 -25.70 -71.31 -26.17
N ALA A 9 -24.77 -70.75 -26.91
CA ALA A 9 -24.35 -69.37 -26.91
C ALA A 9 -25.40 -68.50 -27.65
N ALA A 10 -25.78 -67.38 -27.05
CA ALA A 10 -26.38 -66.24 -27.72
C ALA A 10 -25.45 -65.06 -27.62
N PRO A 11 -25.15 -64.30 -28.69
CA PRO A 11 -24.28 -63.15 -28.61
C PRO A 11 -25.04 -61.94 -28.09
N LEU A 12 -24.58 -61.37 -26.93
CA LEU A 12 -25.01 -60.08 -26.48
C LEU A 12 -24.35 -59.01 -27.35
N LEU A 13 -25.12 -58.26 -28.10
CA LEU A 13 -24.78 -57.03 -28.75
C LEU A 13 -24.54 -55.97 -27.63
N MET A 14 -23.30 -55.66 -27.35
CA MET A 14 -22.94 -54.46 -26.55
C MET A 14 -23.05 -53.24 -27.46
N GLY A 15 -24.14 -52.50 -27.32
CA GLY A 15 -24.28 -51.15 -27.88
C GLY A 15 -23.33 -50.19 -27.20
N LEU A 16 -22.33 -49.73 -27.95
CA LEU A 16 -21.47 -48.63 -27.57
C LEU A 16 -22.27 -47.33 -27.52
N VAL A 17 -22.69 -46.92 -26.30
CA VAL A 17 -23.18 -45.57 -26.04
C VAL A 17 -21.96 -44.66 -26.00
N LYS A 18 -21.72 -43.92 -27.10
CA LYS A 18 -20.79 -42.80 -27.10
C LYS A 18 -21.35 -41.69 -26.20
N ALA A 19 -20.86 -41.61 -24.98
CA ALA A 19 -21.08 -40.44 -24.14
C ALA A 19 -20.38 -39.25 -24.80
N ALA A 20 -21.15 -38.28 -25.29
CA ALA A 20 -20.65 -37.01 -25.74
C ALA A 20 -20.19 -36.21 -24.51
N LEU A 21 -18.90 -35.96 -24.42
CA LEU A 21 -18.34 -35.02 -23.45
C LEU A 21 -18.90 -33.60 -23.71
N PRO A 22 -19.35 -32.87 -22.70
CA PRO A 22 -19.79 -31.50 -22.90
C PRO A 22 -18.58 -30.68 -23.36
N GLN A 23 -18.71 -30.04 -24.51
CA GLN A 23 -17.76 -29.06 -24.99
C GLN A 23 -17.74 -27.92 -23.98
N ALA A 24 -16.62 -27.73 -23.26
CA ALA A 24 -16.36 -26.56 -22.47
C ALA A 24 -16.37 -25.34 -23.41
N VAL A 25 -17.39 -24.53 -23.31
CA VAL A 25 -17.42 -23.21 -23.95
C VAL A 25 -16.35 -22.39 -23.26
N ALA A 26 -15.17 -22.32 -23.88
CA ALA A 26 -14.12 -21.38 -23.48
C ALA A 26 -14.63 -19.96 -23.79
N THR A 27 -15.22 -19.33 -22.79
CA THR A 27 -15.52 -17.90 -22.85
C THR A 27 -14.19 -17.19 -22.81
N THR A 28 -13.69 -16.79 -23.96
CA THR A 28 -12.56 -15.85 -24.08
C THR A 28 -13.00 -14.51 -23.50
N MET A 29 -12.80 -14.32 -22.20
CA MET A 29 -12.91 -13.00 -21.60
C MET A 29 -11.71 -12.18 -22.07
N ALA A 30 -11.98 -11.00 -22.63
CA ALA A 30 -10.97 -10.08 -23.11
C ALA A 30 -10.00 -9.75 -21.97
N VAL A 31 -8.70 -9.91 -22.21
CA VAL A 31 -7.59 -9.69 -21.26
C VAL A 31 -7.60 -8.31 -20.60
N GLY A 32 -8.36 -7.34 -21.14
CA GLY A 32 -8.50 -5.98 -20.61
C GLY A 32 -9.45 -5.79 -19.41
N GLN A 33 -10.32 -6.77 -19.09
CA GLN A 33 -11.33 -6.62 -18.02
C GLN A 33 -10.88 -7.16 -16.65
N TRP A 34 -9.84 -7.97 -16.59
CA TRP A 34 -9.38 -8.59 -15.33
C TRP A 34 -8.53 -7.66 -14.42
N VAL A 35 -7.91 -6.62 -14.97
CA VAL A 35 -7.06 -5.70 -14.19
C VAL A 35 -7.87 -4.77 -13.28
N ALA A 36 -9.20 -4.71 -13.45
CA ALA A 36 -10.06 -3.74 -12.80
C ALA A 36 -10.68 -4.19 -11.46
N SER A 37 -10.54 -5.44 -11.05
CA SER A 37 -11.28 -6.00 -9.90
C SER A 37 -10.44 -6.42 -8.69
N VAL A 38 -9.12 -6.44 -8.79
CA VAL A 38 -8.26 -6.79 -7.65
C VAL A 38 -8.08 -5.56 -6.76
N PRO A 39 -8.46 -5.62 -5.46
CA PRO A 39 -8.13 -4.55 -4.52
C PRO A 39 -6.62 -4.35 -4.52
N PRO A 40 -6.11 -3.11 -4.46
CA PRO A 40 -4.67 -2.86 -4.44
C PRO A 40 -3.99 -3.38 -3.17
N CYS A 41 -4.77 -3.82 -2.18
CA CYS A 41 -4.29 -4.26 -0.87
C CYS A 41 -4.51 -5.75 -0.66
N ARG A 42 -3.53 -6.42 -0.06
CA ARG A 42 -3.56 -7.84 0.28
C ARG A 42 -2.78 -8.15 1.56
N ASP A 43 -3.15 -9.22 2.22
CA ASP A 43 -2.32 -9.77 3.29
C ASP A 43 -0.98 -10.26 2.74
N PHE A 44 0.07 -10.04 3.52
CA PHE A 44 1.43 -10.37 3.13
C PHE A 44 2.22 -10.85 4.35
N ALA A 45 2.79 -12.05 4.27
CA ALA A 45 3.66 -12.58 5.31
C ALA A 45 5.12 -12.39 4.90
N PHE A 46 5.93 -11.85 5.80
CA PHE A 46 7.37 -11.76 5.64
C PHE A 46 8.03 -12.09 6.97
N GLU A 47 8.93 -13.09 6.97
CA GLU A 47 9.51 -13.68 8.17
C GLU A 47 8.38 -14.12 9.13
N ALA A 48 8.48 -13.82 10.41
CA ALA A 48 7.47 -14.17 11.43
C ALA A 48 6.37 -13.11 11.62
N THR A 49 6.18 -12.20 10.65
CA THR A 49 5.24 -11.08 10.79
C THR A 49 4.27 -11.02 9.61
N SER A 50 3.00 -10.73 9.93
CA SER A 50 1.95 -10.44 8.96
C SER A 50 1.84 -8.93 8.75
N TYR A 51 1.61 -8.54 7.52
CA TYR A 51 1.43 -7.17 7.06
C TYR A 51 0.21 -7.07 6.16
N LEU A 52 -0.34 -5.88 6.02
CA LEU A 52 -1.16 -5.53 4.89
C LEU A 52 -0.34 -4.67 3.93
N VAL A 53 -0.28 -5.07 2.67
CA VAL A 53 0.49 -4.40 1.62
C VAL A 53 -0.45 -3.93 0.52
N CYS A 54 -0.33 -2.66 0.13
CA CYS A 54 -1.09 -2.06 -0.95
C CYS A 54 -0.14 -1.58 -2.07
N GLU A 55 -0.31 -2.10 -3.28
CA GLU A 55 0.51 -1.77 -4.44
C GLU A 55 -0.27 -0.84 -5.38
N VAL A 56 0.31 0.29 -5.74
CA VAL A 56 -0.36 1.36 -6.49
C VAL A 56 0.49 1.76 -7.69
N ASP A 57 0.04 1.41 -8.89
CA ASP A 57 0.62 1.97 -10.12
C ASP A 57 0.04 3.37 -10.35
N PRO A 58 0.87 4.43 -10.30
CA PRO A 58 0.40 5.80 -10.53
C PRO A 58 -0.15 6.06 -11.93
N LYS A 59 0.02 5.14 -12.88
CA LYS A 59 -0.61 5.22 -14.20
C LYS A 59 -2.11 4.93 -14.14
N LEU A 60 -2.52 4.02 -13.24
CA LEU A 60 -3.90 3.53 -13.08
C LEU A 60 -4.65 4.23 -11.95
N TYR A 61 -3.91 4.69 -10.94
CA TYR A 61 -4.47 5.23 -9.70
C TYR A 61 -3.94 6.65 -9.43
N SER A 62 -4.75 7.49 -8.79
CA SER A 62 -4.30 8.73 -8.19
C SER A 62 -3.98 8.52 -6.72
N ILE A 63 -2.86 9.09 -6.29
CA ILE A 63 -2.40 9.15 -4.90
C ILE A 63 -2.46 10.61 -4.51
N GLU A 64 -3.27 10.93 -3.52
CA GLU A 64 -3.54 12.30 -3.10
C GLU A 64 -3.36 12.43 -1.59
N LEU A 65 -2.94 13.61 -1.15
CA LEU A 65 -2.84 13.93 0.26
C LEU A 65 -4.01 14.78 0.72
N PHE A 66 -4.41 14.58 1.97
CA PHE A 66 -5.52 15.26 2.62
C PHE A 66 -5.17 15.58 4.07
N TRP A 67 -5.45 16.80 4.49
CA TRP A 67 -5.33 17.22 5.88
C TRP A 67 -6.61 17.87 6.38
N LYS A 68 -7.13 18.84 5.64
CA LYS A 68 -8.28 19.65 6.02
C LYS A 68 -9.39 19.59 4.97
N ASP A 69 -10.61 19.78 5.43
CA ASP A 69 -11.76 19.99 4.57
C ASP A 69 -11.77 21.42 3.98
N ARG A 70 -12.77 21.71 3.16
CA ARG A 70 -12.92 23.03 2.52
C ARG A 70 -13.16 24.18 3.53
N ALA A 71 -13.62 23.87 4.73
CA ALA A 71 -13.80 24.84 5.81
C ALA A 71 -12.53 25.05 6.64
N GLY A 72 -11.43 24.35 6.32
CA GLY A 72 -10.15 24.43 7.02
C GLY A 72 -10.08 23.57 8.28
N LYS A 73 -11.07 22.69 8.52
CA LYS A 73 -11.10 21.78 9.66
C LYS A 73 -10.37 20.47 9.31
N PRO A 74 -9.45 19.96 10.16
CA PRO A 74 -8.82 18.66 9.95
C PRO A 74 -9.87 17.54 9.86
N PHE A 75 -9.67 16.59 8.96
CA PHE A 75 -10.54 15.39 8.84
C PHE A 75 -10.51 14.50 10.07
N GLN A 76 -9.37 14.41 10.73
CA GLN A 76 -9.13 13.66 11.98
C GLN A 76 -9.18 12.14 11.85
N SER A 77 -9.89 11.57 10.88
CA SER A 77 -9.91 10.12 10.67
C SER A 77 -10.02 9.74 9.19
N LEU A 78 -9.58 8.53 8.85
CA LEU A 78 -9.71 7.98 7.50
C LEU A 78 -11.18 7.79 7.12
N HIS A 79 -12.04 7.51 8.10
CA HIS A 79 -13.47 7.38 7.91
C HIS A 79 -14.12 8.73 7.56
N ASN A 80 -13.77 9.81 8.26
CA ASN A 80 -14.28 11.16 7.93
C ASN A 80 -13.82 11.60 6.54
N LEU A 81 -12.56 11.26 6.18
CA LEU A 81 -12.06 11.50 4.83
C LEU A 81 -12.89 10.72 3.80
N ASP A 82 -13.16 9.42 4.02
CA ASP A 82 -13.98 8.61 3.10
C ASP A 82 -15.38 9.19 2.93
N ASN A 83 -16.04 9.57 4.02
CA ASN A 83 -17.36 10.21 3.98
C ASN A 83 -17.35 11.50 3.13
N ALA A 84 -16.35 12.35 3.32
CA ALA A 84 -16.21 13.58 2.54
C ALA A 84 -15.94 13.30 1.04
N GLN A 85 -15.14 12.27 0.72
CA GLN A 85 -14.88 11.88 -0.67
C GLN A 85 -16.14 11.28 -1.32
N ARG A 86 -16.89 10.44 -0.61
CA ARG A 86 -18.17 9.89 -1.08
C ARG A 86 -19.20 10.99 -1.34
N ALA A 87 -19.31 11.96 -0.44
CA ALA A 87 -20.16 13.13 -0.64
C ALA A 87 -19.76 13.97 -1.87
N ALA A 88 -18.49 13.93 -2.26
CA ALA A 88 -17.97 14.53 -3.49
C ALA A 88 -18.07 13.61 -4.73
N GLY A 89 -18.77 12.46 -4.65
CA GLY A 89 -18.92 11.51 -5.74
C GLY A 89 -17.64 10.74 -6.08
N ARG A 90 -16.72 10.58 -5.12
CA ARG A 90 -15.45 9.87 -5.30
C ARG A 90 -15.41 8.61 -4.42
N THR A 91 -14.96 7.52 -4.98
CA THR A 91 -14.76 6.27 -4.24
C THR A 91 -13.28 6.08 -3.94
N MET A 92 -12.94 6.06 -2.67
CA MET A 92 -11.60 5.79 -2.18
C MET A 92 -11.36 4.28 -2.12
N LEU A 93 -10.24 3.82 -2.65
CA LEU A 93 -9.88 2.39 -2.63
C LEU A 93 -9.26 2.00 -1.29
N PHE A 94 -8.38 2.83 -0.80
CA PHE A 94 -7.85 2.78 0.56
C PHE A 94 -7.30 4.14 0.96
N ALA A 95 -7.10 4.32 2.27
CA ALA A 95 -6.36 5.44 2.82
C ALA A 95 -5.47 4.97 3.98
N ILE A 96 -4.40 5.72 4.22
CA ILE A 96 -3.42 5.47 5.28
C ILE A 96 -2.99 6.82 5.87
N ASN A 97 -2.55 6.86 7.14
CA ASN A 97 -1.92 8.07 7.66
C ASN A 97 -0.69 8.46 6.82
N ALA A 98 -0.43 9.74 6.71
CA ALA A 98 0.77 10.27 6.05
C ALA A 98 1.91 10.48 7.06
N GLY A 99 2.78 11.47 6.81
CA GLY A 99 3.90 11.79 7.68
C GLY A 99 3.47 12.35 9.04
N MET A 100 4.40 12.39 9.96
CA MET A 100 4.20 12.79 11.35
C MET A 100 3.61 14.20 11.51
N TYR A 101 2.85 14.37 12.57
CA TYR A 101 2.14 15.60 12.88
C TYR A 101 2.24 15.98 14.37
N HIS A 102 1.97 17.24 14.68
CA HIS A 102 1.90 17.77 16.03
C HIS A 102 0.59 17.40 16.74
N PRO A 103 0.48 17.55 18.07
CA PRO A 103 -0.78 17.29 18.80
C PRO A 103 -1.99 18.08 18.28
N ASP A 104 -1.76 19.21 17.63
CA ASP A 104 -2.80 20.03 16.98
C ASP A 104 -3.06 19.59 15.51
N LEU A 105 -2.59 18.40 15.13
CA LEU A 105 -2.75 17.77 13.83
C LEU A 105 -2.03 18.46 12.66
N ARG A 106 -1.18 19.48 12.93
CA ARG A 106 -0.36 20.12 11.89
C ARG A 106 0.80 19.21 11.46
N PRO A 107 1.11 19.12 10.15
CA PRO A 107 2.30 18.41 9.68
C PRO A 107 3.57 18.90 10.40
N VAL A 108 4.48 17.98 10.80
CA VAL A 108 5.77 18.34 11.37
C VAL A 108 6.71 18.91 10.32
N GLY A 109 6.72 18.34 9.12
CA GLY A 109 7.61 18.72 8.02
C GLY A 109 6.85 19.11 6.77
N LEU A 110 7.52 19.03 5.62
CA LEU A 110 6.94 19.40 4.33
C LEU A 110 5.58 18.72 4.13
N TYR A 111 4.61 19.54 3.77
CA TYR A 111 3.31 19.08 3.33
C TYR A 111 2.82 19.91 2.14
N VAL A 112 2.60 19.23 1.03
CA VAL A 112 2.09 19.81 -0.22
C VAL A 112 0.80 19.11 -0.60
N GLU A 113 -0.24 19.88 -0.88
CA GLU A 113 -1.54 19.40 -1.36
C GLU A 113 -1.93 20.16 -2.62
N ARG A 114 -2.15 19.45 -3.73
CA ARG A 114 -2.51 20.03 -5.04
C ARG A 114 -1.57 21.14 -5.50
N GLY A 115 -0.27 20.94 -5.31
CA GLY A 115 0.77 21.91 -5.69
C GLY A 115 0.95 23.07 -4.71
N GLN A 116 0.13 23.15 -3.66
CA GLN A 116 0.23 24.19 -2.64
C GLN A 116 1.04 23.68 -1.43
N GLU A 117 2.16 24.33 -1.11
CA GLU A 117 2.91 24.08 0.11
C GLU A 117 2.18 24.68 1.32
N MET A 118 1.71 23.82 2.22
CA MET A 118 0.97 24.20 3.42
C MET A 118 1.84 24.10 4.69
N ALA A 119 2.95 23.36 4.62
CA ALA A 119 3.97 23.32 5.66
C ALA A 119 5.34 23.13 5.01
N GLY A 120 6.33 23.88 5.50
CA GLY A 120 7.68 23.91 4.93
C GLY A 120 8.53 22.70 5.31
N VAL A 121 9.57 22.45 4.52
CA VAL A 121 10.51 21.37 4.74
C VAL A 121 11.31 21.60 6.03
N LYS A 122 11.56 20.52 6.78
CA LYS A 122 12.42 20.48 7.96
C LYS A 122 13.73 19.76 7.63
N THR A 123 14.85 20.48 7.74
CA THR A 123 16.20 19.94 7.48
C THR A 123 17.07 19.83 8.72
N GLY A 124 16.61 20.38 9.84
CA GLY A 124 17.34 20.41 11.11
C GLY A 124 17.40 19.05 11.82
N SER A 125 18.29 18.96 12.79
CA SER A 125 18.35 17.88 13.77
C SER A 125 17.30 18.08 14.87
N GLY A 126 16.96 16.99 15.57
CA GLY A 126 16.00 17.01 16.67
C GLY A 126 15.93 15.65 17.33
N SER A 127 14.95 15.45 18.21
CA SER A 127 14.66 14.18 18.86
C SER A 127 13.61 13.37 18.09
N GLY A 128 13.53 12.08 18.40
CA GLY A 128 12.53 11.16 17.85
C GLY A 128 12.80 10.70 16.43
N ASN A 129 11.88 9.87 15.93
CA ASN A 129 12.03 9.17 14.65
C ASN A 129 12.09 10.12 13.45
N PHE A 130 11.30 11.21 13.46
CA PHE A 130 11.31 12.20 12.39
C PHE A 130 12.71 12.79 12.14
N SER A 131 13.46 13.00 13.19
CA SER A 131 14.79 13.64 13.15
C SER A 131 15.93 12.64 12.96
N LEU A 132 15.67 11.33 12.93
CA LEU A 132 16.68 10.31 12.63
C LEU A 132 17.08 10.40 11.16
N GLN A 133 18.28 10.92 10.91
CA GLN A 133 18.78 11.21 9.57
C GLN A 133 19.44 9.98 8.92
N PRO A 134 19.19 9.78 7.59
CA PRO A 134 18.37 10.61 6.74
C PRO A 134 16.88 10.36 6.96
N ASN A 135 16.12 11.43 7.13
CA ASN A 135 14.69 11.43 6.94
C ASN A 135 14.34 11.70 5.47
N GLY A 136 13.07 11.58 5.08
CA GLY A 136 12.72 11.61 3.68
C GLY A 136 11.38 12.26 3.38
N ILE A 137 11.10 12.35 2.09
CA ILE A 137 9.87 12.89 1.53
C ILE A 137 9.32 11.87 0.54
N PHE A 138 8.07 11.47 0.77
CA PHE A 138 7.24 10.83 -0.25
C PHE A 138 6.50 11.91 -1.01
N TYR A 139 6.52 11.86 -2.34
CA TYR A 139 5.89 12.89 -3.17
C TYR A 139 5.38 12.33 -4.50
N ILE A 140 4.40 13.04 -5.05
CA ILE A 140 3.86 12.86 -6.39
C ILE A 140 4.27 14.06 -7.23
N SER A 141 4.85 13.80 -8.39
CA SER A 141 5.30 14.80 -9.35
C SER A 141 4.94 14.34 -10.75
N GLN A 142 4.14 15.13 -11.48
CA GLN A 142 3.74 14.81 -12.86
C GLN A 142 3.17 13.37 -12.97
N GLY A 143 2.34 12.98 -12.02
CA GLY A 143 1.72 11.65 -11.97
C GLY A 143 2.66 10.48 -11.65
N LYS A 144 3.89 10.74 -11.19
CA LYS A 144 4.87 9.72 -10.75
C LYS A 144 5.07 9.81 -9.25
N ALA A 145 5.14 8.65 -8.60
CA ALA A 145 5.48 8.55 -7.18
C ALA A 145 6.99 8.45 -6.99
N ALA A 146 7.50 9.06 -5.92
CA ALA A 146 8.90 8.93 -5.52
C ALA A 146 9.08 9.08 -4.01
N VAL A 147 10.09 8.41 -3.48
CA VAL A 147 10.64 8.62 -2.13
C VAL A 147 12.08 9.12 -2.28
N ARG A 148 12.43 10.16 -1.53
CA ARG A 148 13.77 10.75 -1.59
C ARG A 148 14.21 11.26 -0.24
N ALA A 149 15.51 11.13 0.07
CA ALA A 149 16.08 11.78 1.24
C ALA A 149 15.86 13.28 1.21
N THR A 150 15.51 13.88 2.35
CA THR A 150 15.14 15.30 2.42
C THR A 150 16.18 16.24 1.82
N ARG A 151 17.48 15.99 2.10
CA ARG A 151 18.56 16.82 1.54
C ARG A 151 18.62 16.80 0.03
N ASP A 152 18.37 15.61 -0.58
CA ASP A 152 18.37 15.44 -2.03
C ASP A 152 17.11 16.03 -2.66
N PHE A 153 15.96 15.95 -2.00
CA PHE A 153 14.73 16.61 -2.42
C PHE A 153 14.93 18.12 -2.47
N VAL A 154 15.46 18.72 -1.41
CA VAL A 154 15.75 20.18 -1.32
C VAL A 154 16.72 20.62 -2.41
N ARG A 155 17.75 19.82 -2.70
CA ARG A 155 18.74 20.13 -3.74
C ARG A 155 18.12 20.07 -5.13
N LYS A 156 17.27 19.09 -5.41
CA LYS A 156 16.66 18.88 -6.73
C LYS A 156 15.41 19.73 -6.99
N ARG A 157 14.70 20.13 -5.94
CA ARG A 157 13.47 20.94 -5.99
C ARG A 157 12.49 20.50 -7.09
N PRO A 158 12.02 19.23 -7.08
CA PRO A 158 11.09 18.78 -8.10
C PRO A 158 9.77 19.55 -8.01
N SER A 159 9.13 19.80 -9.14
CA SER A 159 7.72 20.21 -9.16
C SER A 159 6.91 19.15 -8.43
N THR A 160 6.02 19.55 -7.52
CA THR A 160 5.40 18.63 -6.59
C THR A 160 3.91 18.90 -6.50
N ASP A 161 3.11 17.88 -6.87
CA ASP A 161 1.65 17.95 -6.76
C ASP A 161 1.20 17.64 -5.33
N TYR A 162 1.82 16.63 -4.72
CA TYR A 162 1.59 16.19 -3.34
C TYR A 162 2.92 15.79 -2.70
N ALA A 163 3.12 16.13 -1.44
CA ALA A 163 4.29 15.68 -0.66
C ALA A 163 4.00 15.58 0.83
N THR A 164 4.63 14.62 1.47
CA THR A 164 4.67 14.51 2.93
C THR A 164 6.08 14.12 3.37
N GLN A 165 6.60 14.85 4.35
CA GLN A 165 7.88 14.53 4.97
C GLN A 165 7.66 13.70 6.22
N SER A 166 8.49 12.68 6.41
CA SER A 166 8.54 11.87 7.61
C SER A 166 9.94 11.29 7.83
N GLY A 167 10.07 10.35 8.75
CA GLY A 167 11.38 9.75 9.01
C GLY A 167 11.37 8.70 10.11
N PRO A 168 12.38 7.85 10.05
CA PRO A 168 13.53 7.84 9.13
C PRO A 168 13.22 7.26 7.75
N MET A 169 14.14 7.44 6.79
CA MET A 169 14.18 6.57 5.61
C MET A 169 14.38 5.12 6.06
N LEU A 170 13.67 4.19 5.46
CA LEU A 170 13.82 2.74 5.72
C LEU A 170 14.86 2.12 4.81
N VAL A 171 14.76 2.44 3.52
CA VAL A 171 15.67 2.03 2.47
C VAL A 171 16.14 3.28 1.72
N ILE A 172 17.43 3.33 1.40
CA ILE A 172 18.10 4.45 0.75
C ILE A 172 18.95 3.88 -0.38
N ASP A 173 18.55 4.10 -1.63
CA ASP A 173 19.26 3.59 -2.81
C ASP A 173 19.61 2.08 -2.69
N GLY A 174 18.63 1.28 -2.26
CA GLY A 174 18.75 -0.17 -2.09
C GLY A 174 19.46 -0.61 -0.80
N GLN A 175 19.90 0.31 0.07
CA GLN A 175 20.54 -0.02 1.33
C GLN A 175 19.63 0.25 2.51
N LEU A 176 19.68 -0.59 3.55
CA LEU A 176 18.98 -0.31 4.79
C LEU A 176 19.58 0.92 5.46
N HIS A 177 18.74 1.65 6.20
CA HIS A 177 19.21 2.76 6.99
C HIS A 177 20.34 2.34 7.95
N PRO A 178 21.54 3.00 7.96
CA PRO A 178 22.75 2.50 8.61
C PRO A 178 22.65 2.41 10.15
N LYS A 179 21.67 3.06 10.76
CA LYS A 179 21.47 3.03 12.22
C LYS A 179 20.52 1.93 12.68
N PHE A 180 19.95 1.13 11.78
CA PHE A 180 19.03 0.07 12.16
C PHE A 180 19.79 -1.19 12.59
N GLN A 181 19.48 -1.68 13.78
CA GLN A 181 20.05 -2.87 14.36
C GLN A 181 19.08 -4.03 14.25
N SER A 182 19.57 -5.22 13.88
CA SER A 182 18.76 -6.43 13.73
C SER A 182 18.09 -6.86 15.05
N ASP A 183 18.80 -6.66 16.16
CA ASP A 183 18.37 -6.94 17.53
C ASP A 183 17.68 -5.74 18.22
N GLY A 184 17.34 -4.70 17.46
CA GLY A 184 16.70 -3.49 17.97
C GLY A 184 15.44 -3.79 18.77
N THR A 185 15.40 -3.32 20.02
CA THR A 185 14.31 -3.61 20.99
C THR A 185 13.07 -2.74 20.80
N SER A 186 13.18 -1.61 20.08
CA SER A 186 12.04 -0.72 19.81
C SER A 186 11.06 -1.37 18.82
N ARG A 187 10.11 -2.12 19.35
CA ARG A 187 9.06 -2.80 18.57
C ARG A 187 7.74 -2.05 18.71
N LYS A 188 7.17 -1.66 17.58
CA LYS A 188 5.88 -0.94 17.47
C LYS A 188 5.12 -1.44 16.24
N SER A 189 3.81 -1.20 16.19
CA SER A 189 3.13 -1.16 14.90
C SER A 189 3.81 -0.11 14.03
N ARG A 190 3.92 -0.37 12.73
CA ARG A 190 4.61 0.55 11.80
C ARG A 190 3.91 0.56 10.47
N ASP A 191 3.87 1.72 9.87
CA ASP A 191 3.47 1.89 8.49
C ASP A 191 4.52 2.70 7.71
N GLY A 192 4.49 2.55 6.39
CA GLY A 192 5.47 3.18 5.53
C GLY A 192 5.10 3.10 4.06
N VAL A 193 5.86 3.80 3.25
CA VAL A 193 5.73 3.83 1.80
C VAL A 193 7.08 3.65 1.12
N GLY A 194 7.13 2.79 0.12
CA GLY A 194 8.28 2.64 -0.76
C GLY A 194 7.88 2.86 -2.22
N VAL A 195 8.88 3.04 -3.08
CA VAL A 195 8.68 3.09 -4.53
C VAL A 195 9.66 2.14 -5.21
N ARG A 196 9.13 1.27 -6.06
CA ARG A 196 9.91 0.32 -6.86
C ARG A 196 10.51 0.98 -8.11
N LYS A 197 11.45 0.28 -8.76
CA LYS A 197 12.06 0.76 -10.03
C LYS A 197 11.06 0.94 -11.16
N ASP A 198 9.98 0.15 -11.17
CA ASP A 198 8.89 0.27 -12.15
C ASP A 198 7.96 1.47 -11.89
N GLY A 199 8.19 2.20 -10.80
CA GLY A 199 7.41 3.38 -10.39
C GLY A 199 6.18 3.06 -9.55
N VAL A 200 5.92 1.80 -9.23
CA VAL A 200 4.82 1.40 -8.35
C VAL A 200 5.11 1.86 -6.92
N ALA A 201 4.17 2.60 -6.33
CA ALA A 201 4.20 2.93 -4.91
C ALA A 201 3.65 1.76 -4.09
N VAL A 202 4.37 1.39 -3.04
CA VAL A 202 4.02 0.29 -2.15
C VAL A 202 3.84 0.81 -0.74
N PHE A 203 2.63 0.69 -0.22
CA PHE A 203 2.30 1.01 1.17
C PHE A 203 2.25 -0.28 1.98
N ALA A 204 2.78 -0.26 3.19
CA ALA A 204 2.71 -1.41 4.09
C ALA A 204 2.43 -0.97 5.52
N ILE A 205 1.57 -1.74 6.21
CA ILE A 205 1.30 -1.62 7.64
C ILE A 205 1.49 -2.99 8.30
N SER A 206 2.17 -3.04 9.45
CA SER A 206 2.34 -4.28 10.20
C SER A 206 1.10 -4.59 11.04
N ASN A 207 0.64 -5.85 11.01
CA ASN A 207 -0.45 -6.33 11.87
C ASN A 207 0.00 -6.62 13.31
N GLY A 208 1.30 -6.60 13.55
CA GLY A 208 1.93 -6.75 14.86
C GLY A 208 3.05 -5.74 15.06
N THR A 209 3.81 -5.90 16.14
CA THR A 209 4.95 -5.02 16.44
C THR A 209 6.22 -5.50 15.76
N VAL A 210 6.92 -4.59 15.10
CA VAL A 210 8.20 -4.84 14.42
C VAL A 210 9.24 -3.80 14.80
N ASN A 211 10.53 -4.15 14.74
CA ASN A 211 11.59 -3.16 14.82
C ASN A 211 11.86 -2.51 13.45
N PHE A 212 12.64 -1.44 13.42
CA PHE A 212 12.93 -0.74 12.17
C PHE A 212 13.71 -1.60 11.16
N HIS A 213 14.63 -2.44 11.63
CA HIS A 213 15.44 -3.29 10.76
C HIS A 213 14.56 -4.31 10.00
N ALA A 214 13.69 -5.04 10.71
CA ALA A 214 12.77 -5.99 10.09
C ALA A 214 11.79 -5.29 9.13
N PHE A 215 11.27 -4.12 9.51
CA PHE A 215 10.36 -3.35 8.67
C PHE A 215 11.05 -2.78 7.41
N ALA A 216 12.30 -2.36 7.52
CA ALA A 216 13.07 -1.91 6.37
C ALA A 216 13.43 -3.06 5.42
N ARG A 217 13.75 -4.26 5.96
CA ARG A 217 13.97 -5.47 5.16
C ARG A 217 12.72 -5.88 4.37
N LEU A 218 11.54 -5.75 4.94
CA LEU A 218 10.29 -5.97 4.21
C LEU A 218 10.30 -5.15 2.90
N PHE A 219 10.55 -3.84 2.98
CA PHE A 219 10.54 -2.97 1.79
C PHE A 219 11.64 -3.31 0.79
N ARG A 220 12.86 -3.59 1.25
CA ARG A 220 14.00 -3.88 0.38
C ARG A 220 13.92 -5.30 -0.21
N ASP A 221 13.81 -6.31 0.67
CA ASP A 221 14.05 -7.71 0.32
C ASP A 221 12.81 -8.38 -0.28
N ALA A 222 11.61 -8.02 0.22
CA ALA A 222 10.36 -8.66 -0.20
C ALA A 222 9.53 -7.81 -1.17
N LEU A 223 9.52 -6.47 -0.99
CA LEU A 223 8.70 -5.57 -1.80
C LEU A 223 9.51 -4.87 -2.92
N GLY A 224 10.83 -5.03 -2.98
CA GLY A 224 11.69 -4.57 -4.06
C GLY A 224 11.78 -3.03 -4.17
N CYS A 225 11.66 -2.32 -3.06
CA CYS A 225 11.74 -0.86 -3.04
C CYS A 225 13.17 -0.38 -2.83
N ASP A 226 13.73 0.37 -3.79
CA ASP A 226 15.05 0.98 -3.65
C ASP A 226 15.07 2.16 -2.68
N ASN A 227 13.94 2.84 -2.52
CA ASN A 227 13.74 3.89 -1.54
C ASN A 227 12.42 3.68 -0.80
N ALA A 228 12.46 3.74 0.53
CA ALA A 228 11.30 3.60 1.38
C ALA A 228 11.40 4.51 2.60
N LEU A 229 10.23 4.99 3.05
CA LEU A 229 10.07 5.95 4.12
C LEU A 229 9.12 5.40 5.18
N PHE A 230 9.51 5.48 6.43
CA PHE A 230 8.62 5.30 7.56
C PHE A 230 7.70 6.52 7.69
N LEU A 231 6.39 6.27 7.80
CA LEU A 231 5.40 7.33 7.95
C LEU A 231 5.11 7.59 9.42
N ASP A 232 4.60 6.59 10.14
CA ASP A 232 4.41 6.70 11.59
C ASP A 232 4.44 5.30 12.27
N GLY A 233 4.36 5.30 13.58
CA GLY A 233 4.38 4.07 14.39
C GLY A 233 3.07 3.87 15.16
N THR A 234 2.99 4.42 16.37
CA THR A 234 1.89 4.15 17.31
C THR A 234 0.50 4.45 16.75
N ILE A 235 0.40 5.41 15.83
CA ILE A 235 -0.88 5.82 15.20
C ILE A 235 -1.10 5.18 13.84
N SER A 236 -0.27 4.20 13.44
CA SER A 236 -0.43 3.50 12.16
C SER A 236 -1.87 3.08 11.94
N SER A 237 -2.50 3.58 10.89
CA SER A 237 -3.92 3.41 10.61
C SER A 237 -4.14 3.23 9.12
N LEU A 238 -4.98 2.27 8.75
CA LEU A 238 -5.34 1.99 7.37
C LEU A 238 -6.85 1.73 7.25
N PHE A 239 -7.44 2.33 6.23
CA PHE A 239 -8.82 2.12 5.80
C PHE A 239 -8.80 1.49 4.41
N ALA A 240 -9.32 0.27 4.27
CA ALA A 240 -9.42 -0.45 3.01
C ALA A 240 -10.73 -1.25 2.97
N PRO A 241 -11.84 -0.63 2.57
CA PRO A 241 -13.18 -1.21 2.73
C PRO A 241 -13.38 -2.50 1.94
N ALA A 242 -12.71 -2.67 0.80
CA ALA A 242 -12.82 -3.87 -0.02
C ALA A 242 -12.31 -5.16 0.68
N ILE A 243 -11.49 -5.02 1.72
CA ILE A 243 -10.97 -6.13 2.52
C ILE A 243 -11.38 -6.04 3.99
N GLY A 244 -12.34 -5.16 4.32
CA GLY A 244 -12.90 -5.02 5.66
C GLY A 244 -11.95 -4.36 6.68
N ARG A 245 -10.86 -3.71 6.25
CA ARG A 245 -9.94 -3.02 7.16
C ARG A 245 -10.43 -1.60 7.45
N ASN A 246 -10.58 -1.28 8.74
CA ASN A 246 -10.97 0.05 9.22
C ASN A 246 -10.31 0.33 10.57
N ASP A 247 -9.17 1.00 10.54
CA ASP A 247 -8.46 1.44 11.73
C ASP A 247 -8.89 2.89 12.07
N ASP A 248 -9.66 3.07 13.14
CA ASP A 248 -10.20 4.35 13.57
C ASP A 248 -9.95 4.59 15.08
N TYR A 249 -8.70 4.42 15.49
CA TYR A 249 -8.32 4.50 16.91
C TYR A 249 -7.70 5.85 17.29
N TRP A 250 -7.29 6.66 16.33
CA TRP A 250 -6.48 7.85 16.55
C TRP A 250 -7.00 9.05 15.77
N ASN A 251 -6.85 10.24 16.36
CA ASN A 251 -7.01 11.48 15.62
C ASN A 251 -5.77 11.67 14.72
N LEU A 252 -5.98 11.63 13.42
CA LEU A 252 -4.92 11.74 12.42
C LEU A 252 -4.76 13.17 11.92
N GLY A 253 -3.52 13.57 11.66
CA GLY A 253 -3.17 14.75 10.92
C GLY A 253 -3.27 14.51 9.40
N PRO A 254 -2.17 14.64 8.63
CA PRO A 254 -2.16 14.35 7.19
C PRO A 254 -2.46 12.87 6.88
N MET A 255 -3.15 12.64 5.77
CA MET A 255 -3.55 11.32 5.29
C MET A 255 -3.26 11.20 3.80
N ILE A 256 -3.04 9.97 3.34
CA ILE A 256 -2.91 9.60 1.93
C ILE A 256 -4.15 8.82 1.54
N GLY A 257 -4.83 9.26 0.48
CA GLY A 257 -5.97 8.56 -0.12
C GLY A 257 -5.63 8.10 -1.54
N VAL A 258 -6.10 6.91 -1.91
CA VAL A 258 -5.88 6.32 -3.24
C VAL A 258 -7.20 6.09 -3.94
N PHE A 259 -7.27 6.52 -5.20
CA PHE A 259 -8.47 6.47 -6.02
C PHE A 259 -8.15 5.87 -7.39
N ARG A 260 -9.16 5.29 -8.05
CA ARG A 260 -9.05 4.93 -9.45
C ARG A 260 -9.05 6.20 -10.30
N LYS A 261 -8.13 6.32 -11.26
CA LYS A 261 -8.22 7.40 -12.25
C LYS A 261 -9.48 7.23 -13.08
N ARG A 262 -10.15 8.32 -13.36
CA ARG A 262 -11.21 8.34 -14.39
C ARG A 262 -10.50 8.24 -15.73
N GLY A 263 -10.90 7.27 -16.55
CA GLY A 263 -10.44 7.16 -17.92
C GLY A 263 -10.90 8.34 -18.75
#